data_add6b80372e97cf8a218bf1b890086da
#
_entry.id   add6b80372e97cf8a218bf1b890086da
#
_cell.length_a   1.000
_cell.length_b   1.000
_cell.length_c   1.000
_cell.angle_alpha   90.00
_cell.angle_beta   90.00
_cell.angle_gamma   90.00
#
_symmetry.space_group_name_H-M   'P 1'
#
loop_
_entity.id
_entity.type
_entity.pdbx_description
1 polymer ?
#
loop_
_entity_poly.entity_id
_entity_poly.type
_entity_poly.pdbx_seq_one_letter_code
_entity_poly.pdbx_strand_id
1 'polypeptide(L)'
;YLPEEFPAEQWDLVMKINLDHVWFMIQRSLQVMLKQPTGGKIITIGSMASYFGCTTVPAYTATKGAVAQLTKSVAVDCAGRGININCICPGYMDTEMCANMTQERKDECTKRIPAGRWGLPEDMKGPVVFLASAASDYLNGALIPVDGGYLVK
;
A
#
# COMPACT_ATOMS: atom_id res chain seq x y z
N TYR A 1 10.82 5.21 -17.39
CA TYR A 1 11.54 4.37 -18.37
C TYR A 1 10.57 3.39 -19.01
N LEU A 2 10.79 3.04 -20.28
CA LEU A 2 10.16 1.88 -20.91
C LEU A 2 10.73 0.60 -20.28
N PRO A 3 9.98 -0.53 -20.30
CA PRO A 3 10.45 -1.77 -19.65
C PRO A 3 11.83 -2.24 -20.14
N GLU A 4 12.10 -2.16 -21.45
CA GLU A 4 13.36 -2.56 -22.06
C GLU A 4 14.55 -1.65 -21.75
N GLU A 5 14.27 -0.42 -21.29
CA GLU A 5 15.26 0.60 -20.94
C GLU A 5 15.36 0.83 -19.42
N PHE A 6 14.66 0.02 -18.63
CA PHE A 6 14.58 0.25 -17.18
C PHE A 6 15.94 -0.08 -16.53
N PRO A 7 16.65 0.91 -15.92
CA PRO A 7 17.98 0.69 -15.37
C PRO A 7 17.98 -0.30 -14.21
N ALA A 8 18.97 -1.23 -14.18
CA ALA A 8 19.09 -2.23 -13.14
C ALA A 8 19.25 -1.58 -11.75
N GLU A 9 20.01 -0.51 -11.64
CA GLU A 9 20.22 0.21 -10.37
C GLU A 9 18.92 0.82 -9.83
N GLN A 10 18.04 1.29 -10.73
CA GLN A 10 16.71 1.81 -10.34
C GLN A 10 15.79 0.68 -9.91
N TRP A 11 15.87 -0.47 -10.59
CA TRP A 11 15.15 -1.67 -10.16
C TRP A 11 15.56 -2.08 -8.75
N ASP A 12 16.85 -2.25 -8.51
CA ASP A 12 17.40 -2.68 -7.22
C ASP A 12 17.05 -1.71 -6.10
N LEU A 13 17.15 -0.40 -6.37
CA LEU A 13 16.80 0.63 -5.41
C LEU A 13 15.31 0.56 -4.99
N VAL A 14 14.42 0.44 -5.98
CA VAL A 14 12.97 0.35 -5.71
C VAL A 14 12.62 -0.94 -4.98
N MET A 15 13.20 -2.08 -5.39
CA MET A 15 13.03 -3.36 -4.69
C MET A 15 13.48 -3.26 -3.24
N LYS A 16 14.66 -2.72 -3.00
CA LYS A 16 15.23 -2.56 -1.67
C LYS A 16 14.35 -1.69 -0.76
N ILE A 17 13.90 -0.54 -1.25
CA ILE A 17 13.11 0.41 -0.44
C ILE A 17 11.69 -0.11 -0.23
N ASN A 18 11.01 -0.51 -1.29
CA ASN A 18 9.58 -0.78 -1.26
C ASN A 18 9.22 -2.22 -0.87
N LEU A 19 10.18 -3.14 -0.91
CA LEU A 19 9.93 -4.54 -0.55
C LEU A 19 10.82 -5.03 0.59
N ASP A 20 12.16 -4.98 0.44
CA ASP A 20 13.05 -5.55 1.45
C ASP A 20 12.91 -4.83 2.80
N HIS A 21 12.91 -3.50 2.80
CA HIS A 21 12.75 -2.73 4.04
C HIS A 21 11.35 -2.93 4.64
N VAL A 22 10.31 -3.07 3.83
CA VAL A 22 8.94 -3.38 4.32
C VAL A 22 8.95 -4.76 5.00
N TRP A 23 9.57 -5.76 4.39
CA TRP A 23 9.70 -7.08 4.99
C TRP A 23 10.45 -7.03 6.33
N PHE A 24 11.59 -6.37 6.39
CA PHE A 24 12.36 -6.26 7.64
C PHE A 24 11.58 -5.53 8.74
N MET A 25 10.80 -4.49 8.38
CA MET A 25 9.94 -3.81 9.35
C MET A 25 8.83 -4.72 9.87
N ILE A 26 8.17 -5.49 8.99
CA ILE A 26 7.17 -6.49 9.40
C ILE A 26 7.82 -7.52 10.35
N GLN A 27 8.95 -8.10 9.97
CA GLN A 27 9.65 -9.11 10.75
C GLN A 27 10.03 -8.59 12.16
N ARG A 28 10.57 -7.37 12.24
CA ARG A 28 10.93 -6.75 13.52
C ARG A 28 9.71 -6.44 14.37
N SER A 29 8.63 -5.94 13.76
CA SER A 29 7.36 -5.72 14.46
C SER A 29 6.81 -7.02 15.04
N LEU A 30 6.82 -8.12 14.28
CA LEU A 30 6.38 -9.42 14.74
C LEU A 30 7.22 -9.93 15.93
N GLN A 31 8.55 -9.78 15.87
CA GLN A 31 9.46 -10.19 16.97
C GLN A 31 9.15 -9.47 18.29
N VAL A 32 8.62 -8.27 18.23
CA VAL A 32 8.21 -7.48 19.40
C VAL A 32 6.77 -7.81 19.80
N MET A 33 5.83 -7.69 18.87
CA MET A 33 4.39 -7.82 19.15
C MET A 33 3.98 -9.20 19.63
N LEU A 34 4.64 -10.27 19.15
CA LEU A 34 4.38 -11.64 19.60
C LEU A 34 4.80 -11.91 21.05
N LYS A 35 5.59 -11.03 21.66
CA LYS A 35 5.95 -11.09 23.10
C LYS A 35 5.01 -10.25 23.95
N GLN A 36 4.14 -9.46 23.36
CA GLN A 36 3.18 -8.62 24.07
C GLN A 36 1.90 -9.41 24.35
N PRO A 37 1.29 -9.28 25.53
CA PRO A 37 0.04 -9.96 25.85
C PRO A 37 -1.15 -9.46 25.02
N THR A 38 -1.04 -8.26 24.46
CA THR A 38 -2.08 -7.61 23.64
C THR A 38 -2.00 -7.94 22.15
N GLY A 39 -0.95 -8.66 21.71
CA GLY A 39 -0.67 -8.84 20.29
C GLY A 39 -0.32 -7.52 19.59
N GLY A 40 -0.81 -7.33 18.36
CA GLY A 40 -0.53 -6.09 17.62
C GLY A 40 -1.23 -5.94 16.29
N LYS A 41 -1.16 -4.73 15.76
CA LYS A 41 -1.70 -4.34 14.44
C LYS A 41 -0.56 -3.85 13.54
N ILE A 42 -0.45 -4.41 12.36
CA ILE A 42 0.50 -4.01 11.33
C ILE A 42 -0.29 -3.48 10.14
N ILE A 43 0.06 -2.31 9.65
CA ILE A 43 -0.57 -1.70 8.48
C ILE A 43 0.51 -1.50 7.43
N THR A 44 0.39 -2.23 6.32
CA THR A 44 1.26 -2.05 5.15
C THR A 44 0.64 -1.06 4.18
N ILE A 45 1.48 -0.43 3.36
CA ILE A 45 1.04 0.52 2.34
C ILE A 45 1.28 -0.07 0.95
N GLY A 46 0.20 -0.50 0.34
CA GLY A 46 0.14 -0.91 -1.04
C GLY A 46 -0.01 0.27 -2.00
N SER A 47 -0.78 0.07 -3.02
CA SER A 47 -1.14 1.05 -4.05
C SER A 47 -2.27 0.47 -4.90
N MET A 48 -2.86 1.27 -5.77
CA MET A 48 -3.65 0.75 -6.91
C MET A 48 -2.79 -0.22 -7.76
N ALA A 49 -1.48 0.01 -7.84
CA ALA A 49 -0.53 -0.89 -8.50
C ALA A 49 -0.44 -2.29 -7.85
N SER A 50 -1.04 -2.50 -6.69
CA SER A 50 -1.21 -3.83 -6.10
C SER A 50 -2.30 -4.66 -6.80
N TYR A 51 -3.13 -4.05 -7.64
CA TYR A 51 -4.25 -4.69 -8.33
C TYR A 51 -4.08 -4.74 -9.85
N PHE A 52 -3.36 -3.79 -10.44
CA PHE A 52 -3.15 -3.73 -11.89
C PHE A 52 -1.76 -3.20 -12.25
N GLY A 53 -1.37 -3.41 -13.51
CA GLY A 53 -0.10 -2.91 -14.06
C GLY A 53 -0.13 -1.39 -14.30
N CYS A 54 0.97 -0.73 -13.93
CA CYS A 54 1.18 0.69 -14.23
C CYS A 54 2.25 0.85 -15.30
N THR A 55 2.03 1.78 -16.22
CA THR A 55 2.99 2.07 -17.30
C THR A 55 4.26 2.74 -16.75
N THR A 56 5.41 2.40 -17.30
CA THR A 56 6.73 3.03 -17.05
C THR A 56 7.29 2.87 -15.63
N VAL A 57 6.65 2.08 -14.77
CA VAL A 57 7.08 1.84 -13.37
C VAL A 57 7.05 0.35 -12.99
N PRO A 58 7.73 -0.54 -13.74
CA PRO A 58 7.64 -1.99 -13.53
C PRO A 58 8.10 -2.41 -12.13
N ALA A 59 9.21 -1.88 -11.63
CA ALA A 59 9.72 -2.18 -10.30
C ALA A 59 8.75 -1.77 -9.19
N TYR A 60 8.15 -0.58 -9.29
CA TYR A 60 7.14 -0.12 -8.34
C TYR A 60 5.92 -1.05 -8.35
N THR A 61 5.41 -1.39 -9.52
CA THR A 61 4.26 -2.30 -9.66
C THR A 61 4.56 -3.67 -9.07
N ALA A 62 5.74 -4.23 -9.36
CA ALA A 62 6.19 -5.49 -8.79
C ALA A 62 6.24 -5.44 -7.25
N THR A 63 6.84 -4.39 -6.68
CA THR A 63 6.95 -4.26 -5.23
C THR A 63 5.59 -4.08 -4.55
N LYS A 64 4.66 -3.31 -5.13
CA LYS A 64 3.34 -3.09 -4.54
C LYS A 64 2.45 -4.34 -4.65
N GLY A 65 2.60 -5.12 -5.72
CA GLY A 65 2.01 -6.46 -5.82
C GLY A 65 2.58 -7.42 -4.77
N ALA A 66 3.91 -7.41 -4.60
CA ALA A 66 4.58 -8.24 -3.60
C ALA A 66 4.16 -7.89 -2.16
N VAL A 67 4.08 -6.60 -1.80
CA VAL A 67 3.62 -6.15 -0.48
C VAL A 67 2.17 -6.61 -0.21
N ALA A 68 1.30 -6.58 -1.21
CA ALA A 68 -0.06 -7.08 -1.09
C ALA A 68 -0.10 -8.58 -0.77
N GLN A 69 0.69 -9.40 -1.47
CA GLN A 69 0.75 -10.84 -1.19
C GLN A 69 1.48 -11.16 0.11
N LEU A 70 2.54 -10.42 0.44
CA LEU A 70 3.25 -10.54 1.71
C LEU A 70 2.31 -10.27 2.90
N THR A 71 1.45 -9.25 2.79
CA THR A 71 0.42 -8.96 3.81
C THR A 71 -0.48 -10.16 4.04
N LYS A 72 -0.96 -10.81 2.98
CA LYS A 72 -1.83 -12.00 3.09
C LYS A 72 -1.09 -13.19 3.69
N SER A 73 0.14 -13.45 3.26
CA SER A 73 0.95 -14.56 3.78
C SER A 73 1.17 -14.41 5.28
N VAL A 74 1.62 -13.23 5.72
CA VAL A 74 1.85 -12.97 7.16
C VAL A 74 0.54 -13.05 7.96
N ALA A 75 -0.58 -12.60 7.39
CA ALA A 75 -1.89 -12.70 8.05
C ALA A 75 -2.27 -14.15 8.36
N VAL A 76 -2.07 -15.08 7.41
CA VAL A 76 -2.34 -16.50 7.60
C VAL A 76 -1.52 -17.07 8.77
N ASP A 77 -0.25 -16.75 8.85
CA ASP A 77 0.66 -17.28 9.86
C ASP A 77 0.46 -16.65 11.26
N CYS A 78 -0.11 -15.45 11.33
CA CYS A 78 -0.09 -14.64 12.55
C CYS A 78 -1.48 -14.38 13.16
N ALA A 79 -2.58 -14.63 12.44
CA ALA A 79 -3.94 -14.36 12.93
C ALA A 79 -4.24 -15.09 14.24
N GLY A 80 -3.95 -16.39 14.32
CA GLY A 80 -4.15 -17.20 15.55
C GLY A 80 -3.17 -16.86 16.69
N ARG A 81 -2.24 -15.93 16.45
CA ARG A 81 -1.22 -15.48 17.41
C ARG A 81 -1.46 -14.05 17.90
N GLY A 82 -2.67 -13.53 17.68
CA GLY A 82 -3.08 -12.20 18.12
C GLY A 82 -2.51 -11.03 17.31
N ILE A 83 -2.04 -11.28 16.08
CA ILE A 83 -1.55 -10.22 15.20
C ILE A 83 -2.49 -10.05 14.01
N ASN A 84 -2.94 -8.81 13.78
CA ASN A 84 -3.61 -8.43 12.55
C ASN A 84 -2.65 -7.66 11.64
N ILE A 85 -2.62 -8.03 10.37
CA ILE A 85 -1.89 -7.30 9.34
C ILE A 85 -2.81 -7.04 8.15
N ASN A 86 -2.95 -5.77 7.77
CA ASN A 86 -3.79 -5.35 6.65
C ASN A 86 -3.05 -4.31 5.80
N CYS A 87 -3.48 -4.14 4.57
CA CYS A 87 -2.85 -3.24 3.62
C CYS A 87 -3.81 -2.13 3.22
N ILE A 88 -3.40 -0.88 3.33
CA ILE A 88 -4.08 0.25 2.72
C ILE A 88 -3.50 0.44 1.32
N CYS A 89 -4.37 0.58 0.33
CA CYS A 89 -4.00 0.79 -1.07
C CYS A 89 -4.52 2.18 -1.52
N PRO A 90 -3.70 3.24 -1.37
CA PRO A 90 -4.09 4.58 -1.78
C PRO A 90 -4.27 4.68 -3.30
N GLY A 91 -5.23 5.51 -3.72
CA GLY A 91 -5.38 5.98 -5.08
C GLY A 91 -4.45 7.15 -5.41
N TYR A 92 -4.88 8.00 -6.33
CA TYR A 92 -4.19 9.27 -6.59
C TYR A 92 -4.37 10.21 -5.39
N MET A 93 -3.24 10.56 -4.77
CA MET A 93 -3.19 11.42 -3.58
C MET A 93 -2.51 12.74 -3.93
N ASP A 94 -3.11 13.85 -3.51
CA ASP A 94 -2.54 15.19 -3.67
C ASP A 94 -1.46 15.41 -2.60
N THR A 95 -0.23 15.17 -2.98
CA THR A 95 0.95 15.24 -2.12
C THR A 95 2.09 15.95 -2.85
N GLU A 96 3.13 16.33 -2.14
CA GLU A 96 4.34 16.93 -2.73
C GLU A 96 4.96 16.09 -3.84
N MET A 97 4.82 14.76 -3.79
CA MET A 97 5.30 13.85 -4.83
C MET A 97 4.65 14.15 -6.19
N CYS A 98 3.43 14.69 -6.21
CA CYS A 98 2.69 15.04 -7.42
C CYS A 98 2.78 16.52 -7.78
N ALA A 99 3.58 17.32 -7.06
CA ALA A 99 3.68 18.76 -7.28
C ALA A 99 4.18 19.13 -8.69
N ASN A 100 5.06 18.31 -9.25
CA ASN A 100 5.64 18.52 -10.59
C ASN A 100 4.79 17.95 -11.73
N MET A 101 3.62 17.37 -11.43
CA MET A 101 2.73 16.87 -12.47
C MET A 101 2.01 18.03 -13.16
N THR A 102 1.95 17.99 -14.49
CA THR A 102 1.23 19.00 -15.27
C THR A 102 -0.26 19.00 -14.94
N GLN A 103 -0.91 20.16 -15.05
CA GLN A 103 -2.35 20.27 -14.79
C GLN A 103 -3.16 19.37 -15.74
N GLU A 104 -2.79 19.30 -17.01
CA GLU A 104 -3.41 18.42 -17.99
C GLU A 104 -3.40 16.95 -17.53
N ARG A 105 -2.25 16.48 -17.03
CA ARG A 105 -2.13 15.09 -16.51
C ARG A 105 -2.95 14.88 -15.25
N LYS A 106 -3.01 15.88 -14.36
CA LYS A 106 -3.88 15.82 -13.19
C LYS A 106 -5.35 15.72 -13.58
N ASP A 107 -5.78 16.49 -14.56
CA ASP A 107 -7.16 16.48 -15.06
C ASP A 107 -7.53 15.13 -15.71
N GLU A 108 -6.63 14.56 -16.50
CA GLU A 108 -6.81 13.22 -17.06
C GLU A 108 -7.00 12.15 -15.97
N CYS A 109 -6.15 12.17 -14.93
CA CYS A 109 -6.28 11.26 -13.82
C CYS A 109 -7.59 11.48 -13.07
N THR A 110 -7.97 12.73 -12.83
CA THR A 110 -9.20 13.10 -12.11
C THR A 110 -10.45 12.59 -12.83
N LYS A 111 -10.50 12.66 -14.15
CA LYS A 111 -11.62 12.13 -14.95
C LYS A 111 -11.85 10.62 -14.74
N ARG A 112 -10.82 9.91 -14.32
CA ARG A 112 -10.89 8.46 -14.05
C ARG A 112 -11.30 8.14 -12.62
N ILE A 113 -11.35 9.11 -11.72
CA ILE A 113 -11.74 8.93 -10.32
C ILE A 113 -13.23 9.23 -10.17
N PRO A 114 -14.09 8.27 -9.83
CA PRO A 114 -15.53 8.50 -9.66
C PRO A 114 -15.87 9.60 -8.65
N ALA A 115 -15.09 9.74 -7.58
CA ALA A 115 -15.26 10.83 -6.60
C ALA A 115 -14.95 12.22 -7.14
N GLY A 116 -14.43 12.34 -8.37
CA GLY A 116 -14.16 13.62 -9.06
C GLY A 116 -13.02 14.44 -8.48
N ARG A 117 -12.24 13.87 -7.56
CA ARG A 117 -11.09 14.52 -6.93
C ARG A 117 -10.00 13.53 -6.56
N TRP A 118 -8.82 14.03 -6.40
CA TRP A 118 -7.73 13.30 -5.74
C TRP A 118 -7.98 13.18 -4.24
N GLY A 119 -7.45 12.14 -3.63
CA GLY A 119 -7.45 12.00 -2.17
C GLY A 119 -6.49 13.01 -1.52
N LEU A 120 -6.80 13.40 -0.31
CA LEU A 120 -5.93 14.21 0.53
C LEU A 120 -5.27 13.30 1.59
N PRO A 121 -4.13 13.69 2.19
CA PRO A 121 -3.54 12.95 3.31
C PRO A 121 -4.53 12.68 4.45
N GLU A 122 -5.49 13.60 4.66
CA GLU A 122 -6.57 13.47 5.64
C GLU A 122 -7.48 12.27 5.37
N ASP A 123 -7.70 11.91 4.11
CA ASP A 123 -8.54 10.77 3.73
C ASP A 123 -7.95 9.42 4.21
N MET A 124 -6.65 9.39 4.52
CA MET A 124 -5.98 8.20 5.08
C MET A 124 -6.19 8.04 6.59
N LYS A 125 -6.54 9.09 7.32
CA LYS A 125 -6.65 9.06 8.80
C LYS A 125 -7.69 8.05 9.29
N GLY A 126 -8.88 8.07 8.69
CA GLY A 126 -9.97 7.15 9.05
C GLY A 126 -9.58 5.68 8.89
N PRO A 127 -9.14 5.24 7.70
CA PRO A 127 -8.68 3.87 7.47
C PRO A 127 -7.54 3.44 8.41
N VAL A 128 -6.56 4.30 8.68
CA VAL A 128 -5.45 4.00 9.61
C VAL A 128 -5.97 3.81 11.03
N VAL A 129 -6.80 4.71 11.54
CA VAL A 129 -7.38 4.62 12.88
C VAL A 129 -8.24 3.36 13.01
N PHE A 130 -9.09 3.07 12.02
CA PHE A 130 -9.89 1.85 11.99
C PHE A 130 -9.00 0.60 12.08
N LEU A 131 -7.99 0.49 11.24
CA LEU A 131 -7.10 -0.68 11.21
C LEU A 131 -6.20 -0.80 12.45
N ALA A 132 -5.88 0.31 13.11
CA ALA A 132 -5.08 0.34 14.33
C ALA A 132 -5.89 0.06 15.60
N SER A 133 -7.22 0.06 15.52
CA SER A 133 -8.11 -0.09 16.68
C SER A 133 -8.73 -1.49 16.78
N ALA A 134 -9.42 -1.75 17.91
CA ALA A 134 -10.20 -2.97 18.12
C ALA A 134 -11.36 -3.14 17.12
N ALA A 135 -11.80 -2.06 16.45
CA ALA A 135 -12.84 -2.14 15.42
C ALA A 135 -12.46 -3.04 14.24
N SER A 136 -11.18 -3.36 14.06
CA SER A 136 -10.66 -4.25 13.01
C SER A 136 -10.15 -5.60 13.53
N ASP A 137 -10.54 -6.06 14.72
CA ASP A 137 -9.98 -7.27 15.33
C ASP A 137 -10.25 -8.54 14.53
N TYR A 138 -11.33 -8.58 13.76
CA TYR A 138 -11.65 -9.74 12.90
C TYR A 138 -11.23 -9.52 11.43
N LEU A 139 -10.52 -8.43 11.14
CA LEU A 139 -10.01 -8.12 9.79
C LEU A 139 -8.52 -8.46 9.71
N ASN A 140 -8.17 -9.40 8.82
CA ASN A 140 -6.77 -9.81 8.66
C ASN A 140 -6.49 -10.18 7.19
N GLY A 141 -5.36 -9.74 6.65
CA GLY A 141 -4.95 -9.97 5.27
C GLY A 141 -5.72 -9.15 4.23
N ALA A 142 -6.53 -8.19 4.65
CA ALA A 142 -7.32 -7.37 3.73
C ALA A 142 -6.46 -6.34 3.00
N LEU A 143 -6.80 -6.10 1.73
CA LEU A 143 -6.32 -4.99 0.93
C LEU A 143 -7.46 -3.99 0.82
N ILE A 144 -7.27 -2.79 1.35
CA ILE A 144 -8.32 -1.77 1.45
C ILE A 144 -7.99 -0.61 0.51
N PRO A 145 -8.67 -0.52 -0.64
CA PRO A 145 -8.55 0.64 -1.52
C PRO A 145 -9.09 1.90 -0.84
N VAL A 146 -8.32 2.99 -0.94
CA VAL A 146 -8.74 4.34 -0.55
C VAL A 146 -8.45 5.25 -1.75
N ASP A 147 -9.32 5.17 -2.75
CA ASP A 147 -9.01 5.58 -4.13
C ASP A 147 -10.12 6.40 -4.82
N GLY A 148 -11.15 6.79 -4.08
CA GLY A 148 -12.30 7.51 -4.65
C GLY A 148 -13.12 6.71 -5.67
N GLY A 149 -13.03 5.37 -5.61
CA GLY A 149 -13.74 4.45 -6.51
C GLY A 149 -12.98 4.14 -7.80
N TYR A 150 -11.71 4.48 -7.90
CA TYR A 150 -10.91 4.28 -9.11
C TYR A 150 -10.87 2.81 -9.57
N LEU A 151 -10.75 1.86 -8.64
CA LEU A 151 -10.64 0.44 -8.95
C LEU A 151 -11.96 -0.24 -9.35
N VAL A 152 -13.10 0.38 -9.12
CA VAL A 152 -14.43 -0.21 -9.37
C VAL A 152 -15.12 0.38 -10.61
N LYS A 153 -14.42 1.21 -11.38
CA LYS A 153 -14.92 1.84 -12.61
C LYS A 153 -14.46 1.07 -13.85
#